data_655a3410d61b65e4d306673f261ad8de
#
_entry.id   655a3410d61b65e4d306673f261ad8de
#
_cell.length_a   1.000
_cell.length_b   1.000
_cell.length_c   1.000
_cell.angle_alpha   90.00
_cell.angle_beta   90.00
_cell.angle_gamma   90.00
#
_symmetry.space_group_name_H-M   'P 1'
#
loop_
_entity.id
_entity.type
_entity.pdbx_description
1 polymer ?
#
loop_
_entity_poly.entity_id
_entity_poly.type
_entity_poly.pdbx_seq_one_letter_code
_entity_poly.pdbx_strand_id
1 'polypeptide(L)' 'PLGNMIWLKLEKLVINIKDEYIKLGQALKLAGLVDSGVDAKFVVQDGLVKVNGEIDTRRGKKLYPGDSFEYKGTVVTVE' A
#
# COMPACT_ATOMS: atom_id res chain seq x y z
N PRO A 1 11.26 13.21 25.34
CA PRO A 1 10.86 13.02 25.01
C PRO A 1 9.99 13.05 24.53
N LEU A 2 9.72 13.22 24.82
CA LEU A 2 9.05 13.41 24.28
C LEU A 2 9.03 13.32 23.09
N GLY A 3 9.70 13.70 22.75
CA GLY A 3 9.79 13.74 21.43
C GLY A 3 9.47 12.51 20.80
N ASN A 4 9.31 11.69 21.40
CA ASN A 4 9.14 10.50 20.81
C ASN A 4 7.93 10.37 20.10
N MET A 5 7.03 11.17 20.20
CA MET A 5 5.89 10.98 19.51
C MET A 5 6.03 11.10 18.12
N ILE A 6 7.05 11.60 17.71
CA ILE A 6 7.20 11.78 16.35
C ILE A 6 7.20 10.57 15.60
N TRP A 7 7.39 9.50 16.15
CA TRP A 7 7.48 8.40 15.31
C TRP A 7 6.16 8.01 14.78
N LEU A 8 5.12 8.56 15.16
CA LEU A 8 3.86 8.19 14.59
C LEU A 8 3.57 8.85 13.29
N LYS A 9 4.52 9.55 12.68
CA LYS A 9 4.18 10.20 11.46
C LYS A 9 3.99 9.20 10.34
N LEU A 10 2.98 9.42 9.52
CA LEU A 10 2.73 8.61 8.35
C LEU A 10 3.58 9.10 7.21
N GLU A 11 4.02 8.18 6.37
CA GLU A 11 4.67 8.54 5.12
C GLU A 11 3.66 8.50 4.03
N LYS A 12 3.77 9.41 3.07
CA LYS A 12 2.88 9.46 1.92
C LYS A 12 3.70 9.35 0.66
N LEU A 13 3.32 8.40 -0.18
CA LEU A 13 3.98 8.18 -1.46
C LEU A 13 2.95 8.25 -2.57
N VAL A 14 3.44 8.48 -3.78
CA VAL A 14 2.60 8.47 -4.97
C VAL A 14 3.25 7.53 -5.96
N ILE A 15 2.45 6.66 -6.57
CA ILE A 15 2.94 5.84 -7.67
C ILE A 15 2.17 6.23 -8.91
N ASN A 16 2.89 6.36 -10.02
CA ASN A 16 2.28 6.72 -11.29
C ASN A 16 2.21 5.47 -12.16
N ILE A 17 1.01 5.17 -12.66
CA ILE A 17 0.83 4.00 -13.50
C ILE A 17 0.50 4.47 -14.91
N LYS A 18 0.88 3.63 -15.90
CA LYS A 18 0.57 3.93 -17.29
C LYS A 18 -0.64 3.17 -17.75
N ASP A 19 -1.00 2.14 -17.05
CA ASP A 19 -2.15 1.32 -17.40
C ASP A 19 -3.40 1.85 -16.74
N GLU A 20 -4.53 1.28 -17.07
CA GLU A 20 -5.80 1.69 -16.52
C GLU A 20 -5.88 1.44 -15.01
N TYR A 21 -5.23 0.40 -14.53
CA TYR A 21 -5.22 0.04 -13.12
C TYR A 21 -3.95 -0.73 -12.78
N ILE A 22 -3.72 -0.91 -11.49
CA ILE A 22 -2.64 -1.76 -11.00
C ILE A 22 -3.23 -2.66 -9.92
N LYS A 23 -2.77 -3.91 -9.87
CA LYS A 23 -3.24 -4.81 -8.82
C LYS A 23 -2.52 -4.52 -7.52
N LEU A 24 -3.21 -4.71 -6.39
CA LEU A 24 -2.69 -4.37 -5.08
C LEU A 24 -1.31 -4.98 -4.82
N GLY A 25 -1.12 -6.26 -5.12
CA GLY A 25 0.17 -6.89 -4.89
C GLY A 25 1.28 -6.26 -5.69
N GLN A 26 1.00 -5.85 -6.93
CA GLN A 26 2.00 -5.18 -7.74
C GLN A 26 2.26 -3.76 -7.26
N ALA A 27 1.23 -3.10 -6.76
CA ALA A 27 1.37 -1.75 -6.24
C ALA A 27 2.26 -1.73 -5.00
N LEU A 28 2.15 -2.73 -4.15
CA LEU A 28 3.01 -2.85 -2.96
C LEU A 28 4.48 -3.00 -3.37
N LYS A 29 4.74 -3.77 -4.42
CA LYS A 29 6.10 -3.94 -4.92
C LYS A 29 6.61 -2.65 -5.56
N LEU A 30 5.78 -2.01 -6.36
CA LEU A 30 6.18 -0.79 -7.05
C LEU A 30 6.50 0.31 -6.05
N ALA A 31 5.77 0.38 -4.96
CA ALA A 31 6.01 1.37 -3.92
C ALA A 31 7.20 1.02 -3.04
N GLY A 32 7.79 -0.15 -3.23
CA GLY A 32 8.95 -0.56 -2.43
C GLY A 32 8.60 -1.03 -1.02
N LEU A 33 7.34 -1.32 -0.76
CA LEU A 33 6.92 -1.72 0.57
C LEU A 33 7.14 -3.20 0.83
N VAL A 34 7.25 -4.00 -0.22
CA VAL A 34 7.58 -5.41 -0.13
C VAL A 34 8.60 -5.73 -1.21
N ASP A 35 9.36 -6.81 -1.03
CA ASP A 35 10.43 -7.15 -1.95
C ASP A 35 10.01 -8.08 -3.08
N SER A 36 8.94 -8.81 -2.91
CA SER A 36 8.55 -9.81 -3.90
C SER A 36 7.05 -10.00 -3.93
N GLY A 37 6.57 -10.70 -4.95
CA GLY A 37 5.16 -11.05 -5.05
C GLY A 37 4.72 -11.98 -3.93
N VAL A 38 5.63 -12.84 -3.44
CA VAL A 38 5.31 -13.74 -2.33
C VAL A 38 5.09 -12.92 -1.06
N ASP A 39 5.94 -11.94 -0.81
CA ASP A 39 5.77 -11.08 0.36
C ASP A 39 4.47 -10.29 0.25
N ALA A 40 4.15 -9.78 -0.93
CA ALA A 40 2.89 -9.07 -1.14
C ALA A 40 1.70 -9.98 -0.82
N LYS A 41 1.76 -11.22 -1.25
CA LYS A 41 0.69 -12.17 -1.00
C LYS A 41 0.46 -12.33 0.50
N PHE A 42 1.54 -12.54 1.26
CA PHE A 42 1.39 -12.76 2.69
C PHE A 42 0.87 -11.53 3.42
N VAL A 43 1.39 -10.36 3.16
CA VAL A 43 0.96 -9.17 3.89
C VAL A 43 -0.50 -8.81 3.57
N VAL A 44 -0.94 -9.05 2.35
CA VAL A 44 -2.31 -8.77 1.97
C VAL A 44 -3.25 -9.80 2.61
N GLN A 45 -2.91 -11.07 2.52
CA GLN A 45 -3.77 -12.11 3.07
C GLN A 45 -3.84 -12.06 4.60
N ASP A 46 -2.80 -11.56 5.24
CA ASP A 46 -2.78 -11.44 6.69
C ASP A 46 -3.55 -10.20 7.19
N GLY A 47 -4.17 -9.45 6.29
CA GLY A 47 -4.97 -8.30 6.69
C GLY A 47 -4.16 -7.09 7.11
N LEU A 48 -2.92 -6.99 6.63
CA LEU A 48 -2.03 -5.91 7.04
C LEU A 48 -2.12 -4.70 6.12
N VAL A 49 -2.90 -4.78 5.05
CA VAL A 49 -3.00 -3.73 4.05
C VAL A 49 -4.43 -3.19 4.02
N LYS A 50 -4.55 -1.87 3.99
CA LYS A 50 -5.85 -1.22 3.85
C LYS A 50 -5.93 -0.57 2.48
N VAL A 51 -7.08 -0.66 1.85
CA VAL A 51 -7.34 0.02 0.59
C VAL A 51 -8.47 1.02 0.85
N ASN A 52 -8.21 2.29 0.58
CA ASN A 52 -9.17 3.37 0.82
C ASN A 52 -9.74 3.31 2.25
N GLY A 53 -8.87 2.99 3.20
CA GLY A 53 -9.23 3.00 4.62
C GLY A 53 -9.79 1.69 5.15
N GLU A 54 -9.95 0.67 4.32
CA GLU A 54 -10.51 -0.62 4.77
C GLU A 54 -9.56 -1.75 4.48
N ILE A 55 -9.48 -2.71 5.39
CA ILE A 55 -8.63 -3.88 5.19
C ILE A 55 -9.13 -4.65 3.98
N ASP A 56 -8.21 -4.97 3.07
CA ASP A 56 -8.52 -5.76 1.90
C ASP A 56 -7.52 -6.91 1.84
N THR A 57 -8.03 -8.13 1.75
CA THR A 57 -7.19 -9.32 1.75
C THR A 57 -7.02 -9.90 0.34
N ARG A 58 -7.39 -9.15 -0.68
CA ARG A 58 -7.32 -9.62 -2.06
C ARG A 58 -6.09 -9.04 -2.75
N ARG A 59 -5.09 -9.86 -2.98
CA ARG A 59 -3.88 -9.41 -3.67
C ARG A 59 -4.19 -8.90 -5.07
N GLY A 60 -5.21 -9.44 -5.70
CA GLY A 60 -5.60 -9.04 -7.05
C GLY A 60 -6.57 -7.88 -7.12
N LYS A 61 -6.81 -7.20 -6.01
CA LYS A 61 -7.70 -6.05 -6.04
C LYS A 61 -7.15 -5.00 -7.00
N LYS A 62 -7.98 -4.53 -7.92
CA LYS A 62 -7.58 -3.52 -8.89
C LYS A 62 -7.65 -2.14 -8.26
N LEU A 63 -6.58 -1.39 -8.41
CA LEU A 63 -6.50 -0.02 -7.93
C LEU A 63 -6.40 0.91 -9.13
N TYR A 64 -7.23 1.93 -9.13
CA TYR A 64 -7.30 2.90 -10.22
C TYR A 64 -6.73 4.24 -9.75
N PRO A 65 -6.39 5.14 -10.67
CA PRO A 65 -5.94 6.46 -10.26
C PRO A 65 -6.95 7.11 -9.31
N GLY A 66 -6.46 7.62 -8.19
CA GLY A 66 -7.30 8.16 -7.14
C GLY A 66 -7.48 7.22 -5.96
N ASP A 67 -7.20 5.92 -6.14
CA ASP A 67 -7.26 4.99 -5.03
C ASP A 67 -5.99 5.08 -4.20
N SER A 68 -6.08 4.69 -2.94
CA SER A 68 -4.92 4.67 -2.07
C SER A 68 -4.89 3.39 -1.26
N PHE A 69 -3.71 3.03 -0.78
CA PHE A 69 -3.57 1.88 0.11
C PHE A 69 -2.52 2.21 1.17
N GLU A 70 -2.57 1.48 2.25
CA GLU A 70 -1.71 1.74 3.40
C GLU A 70 -1.12 0.45 3.93
N TYR A 71 0.18 0.48 4.25
CA TYR A 71 0.88 -0.65 4.84
C TYR A 71 1.97 -0.09 5.76
N LYS A 72 1.97 -0.52 7.03
CA LYS A 72 2.98 -0.13 8.01
C LYS A 72 3.18 1.39 8.11
N GLY A 73 2.11 2.13 8.12
CA GLY A 73 2.20 3.57 8.29
C GLY A 73 2.54 4.35 7.04
N THR A 74 2.66 3.68 5.90
CA THR A 74 2.90 4.35 4.62
C THR A 74 1.62 4.32 3.82
N VAL A 75 1.15 5.49 3.38
CA VAL A 75 -0.03 5.61 2.53
C VAL A 75 0.44 5.91 1.12
N VAL A 76 -0.01 5.11 0.17
CA VAL A 76 0.38 5.25 -1.23
C VAL A 76 -0.84 5.60 -2.05
N THR A 77 -0.75 6.67 -2.84
CA THR A 77 -1.83 7.07 -3.75
C THR A 77 -1.44 6.69 -5.17
N VAL A 78 -2.40 6.13 -5.90
CA VAL A 78 -2.20 5.74 -7.29
C VAL A 78 -2.61 6.91 -8.17
N GLU A 79 -1.76 7.28 -9.13
CA GLU A 79 -2.04 8.36 -10.07
C GLU A 79 -1.72 8.00 -11.51
#